data_9b2bf5d089dd3b023784d219ca348215
#
_entry.id   9b2bf5d089dd3b023784d219ca348215
#
_cell.length_a   1.000
_cell.length_b   1.000
_cell.length_c   1.000
_cell.angle_alpha   90.00
_cell.angle_beta   90.00
_cell.angle_gamma   90.00
#
_symmetry.space_group_name_H-M   'P 1'
#
loop_
_entity.id
_entity.type
_entity.pdbx_description
1 polymer ?
#
loop_
_entity_poly.entity_id
_entity_poly.type
_entity_poly.pdbx_seq_one_letter_code
_entity_poly.pdbx_strand_id
1 'polypeptide(L)'
;MKHFRINVHIIPRKGLLDPQGKAVADALHTLGFDAVRDVHVGRYLVIETAAADVAAAEAAVREMCARLLANPVTEDFEIAGVVSA
;
A
#
# COMPACT_ATOMS: atom_id res chain seq x y z
N MET A 1 20.06 13.82 12.58
CA MET A 1 19.19 13.21 11.56
C MET A 1 17.92 14.03 11.41
N LYS A 2 17.38 14.01 10.23
CA LYS A 2 16.10 14.66 9.92
C LYS A 2 14.96 13.66 10.10
N HIS A 3 13.77 14.16 10.37
CA HIS A 3 12.58 13.33 10.50
C HIS A 3 11.73 13.44 9.25
N PHE A 4 11.17 12.31 8.83
CA PHE A 4 10.33 12.21 7.63
C PHE A 4 9.06 11.43 7.93
N ARG A 5 8.00 11.78 7.22
CA ARG A 5 6.77 11.01 7.17
C ARG A 5 6.64 10.45 5.75
N ILE A 6 6.52 9.14 5.64
CA ILE A 6 6.46 8.44 4.37
C ILE A 6 5.15 7.67 4.29
N ASN A 7 4.41 7.92 3.22
CA ASN A 7 3.14 7.25 2.96
C ASN A 7 3.37 6.09 1.99
N VAL A 8 2.88 4.91 2.36
CA VAL A 8 3.07 3.70 1.57
C VAL A 8 1.72 3.04 1.32
N HIS A 9 1.44 2.70 0.07
CA HIS A 9 0.32 1.85 -0.30
C HIS A 9 0.81 0.43 -0.51
N ILE A 10 0.15 -0.53 0.14
CA ILE A 10 0.37 -1.95 -0.07
C ILE A 10 -0.85 -2.49 -0.79
N ILE A 11 -0.67 -3.00 -1.99
CA ILE A 11 -1.77 -3.44 -2.85
C ILE A 11 -1.58 -4.89 -3.30
N PRO A 12 -2.68 -5.66 -3.46
CA PRO A 12 -2.60 -7.00 -4.00
C PRO A 12 -2.08 -6.97 -5.43
N ARG A 13 -1.28 -7.97 -5.81
CA ARG A 13 -0.83 -8.11 -7.18
C ARG A 13 -1.99 -8.42 -8.12
N LYS A 14 -1.92 -7.89 -9.33
CA LYS A 14 -2.90 -8.19 -10.38
C LYS A 14 -2.94 -9.69 -10.68
N GLY A 15 -4.15 -10.18 -10.91
CA GLY A 15 -4.35 -11.57 -11.29
C GLY A 15 -4.39 -12.56 -10.12
N LEU A 16 -4.14 -12.10 -8.91
CA LEU A 16 -4.27 -12.93 -7.73
C LEU A 16 -5.65 -12.79 -7.09
N LEU A 17 -6.08 -13.83 -6.40
CA LEU A 17 -7.34 -13.83 -5.70
C LEU A 17 -7.32 -12.83 -4.55
N ASP A 18 -8.32 -11.97 -4.52
CA ASP A 18 -8.54 -10.98 -3.46
C ASP A 18 -9.94 -11.19 -2.88
N PRO A 19 -10.09 -12.07 -1.88
CA PRO A 19 -11.40 -12.36 -1.30
C PRO A 19 -12.09 -11.14 -0.69
N GLN A 20 -11.33 -10.23 -0.08
CA GLN A 20 -11.90 -9.00 0.49
C GLN A 20 -12.42 -8.08 -0.60
N GLY A 21 -11.63 -7.87 -1.66
CA GLY A 21 -12.03 -7.06 -2.79
C GLY A 21 -13.26 -7.62 -3.50
N LYS A 22 -13.31 -8.94 -3.68
CA LYS A 22 -14.46 -9.60 -4.27
C LYS A 22 -15.72 -9.41 -3.43
N ALA A 23 -15.64 -9.55 -2.13
CA ALA A 23 -16.77 -9.35 -1.23
C ALA A 23 -17.30 -7.91 -1.31
N VAL A 24 -16.42 -6.92 -1.39
CA VAL A 24 -16.82 -5.51 -1.55
C VAL A 24 -17.48 -5.29 -2.91
N ALA A 25 -16.92 -5.84 -3.99
CA ALA A 25 -17.51 -5.72 -5.32
C ALA A 25 -18.91 -6.34 -5.36
N ASP A 26 -19.09 -7.51 -4.79
CA ASP A 26 -20.39 -8.19 -4.74
C ASP A 26 -21.41 -7.36 -3.95
N ALA A 27 -21.00 -6.78 -2.83
CA ALA A 27 -21.87 -5.90 -2.03
C ALA A 27 -22.27 -4.65 -2.80
N LEU A 28 -21.35 -4.07 -3.56
CA LEU A 28 -21.63 -2.90 -4.39
C LEU A 28 -22.63 -3.23 -5.51
N HIS A 29 -22.49 -4.39 -6.13
CA HIS A 29 -23.44 -4.86 -7.14
C HIS A 29 -24.85 -5.03 -6.54
N THR A 30 -24.93 -5.58 -5.34
CA THR A 30 -26.21 -5.71 -4.63
C THR A 30 -26.86 -4.36 -4.36
N LEU A 31 -26.06 -3.32 -4.14
CA LEU A 31 -26.54 -1.96 -3.93
C LEU A 31 -26.87 -1.22 -5.24
N GLY A 32 -26.68 -1.86 -6.39
CA GLY A 32 -27.02 -1.27 -7.69
C GLY A 32 -25.86 -0.62 -8.43
N PHE A 33 -24.64 -0.72 -7.94
CA PHE A 33 -23.46 -0.18 -8.61
C PHE A 33 -22.93 -1.16 -9.64
N ASP A 34 -23.68 -1.40 -10.70
CA ASP A 34 -23.41 -2.44 -11.70
C ASP A 34 -22.16 -2.16 -12.55
N ALA A 35 -21.75 -0.89 -12.64
CA ALA A 35 -20.57 -0.50 -13.41
C ALA A 35 -19.25 -0.85 -12.73
N VAL A 36 -19.26 -1.22 -11.46
CA VAL A 36 -18.06 -1.65 -10.74
C VAL A 36 -17.59 -2.99 -11.28
N ARG A 37 -16.36 -3.03 -11.79
CA ARG A 37 -15.79 -4.25 -12.37
C ARG A 37 -14.99 -5.06 -11.36
N ASP A 38 -14.08 -4.38 -10.66
CA ASP A 38 -13.21 -5.00 -9.68
C ASP A 38 -13.00 -4.06 -8.51
N VAL A 39 -12.80 -4.65 -7.34
CA VAL A 39 -12.37 -3.93 -6.14
C VAL A 39 -11.18 -4.67 -5.55
N HIS A 40 -10.13 -3.95 -5.24
CA HIS A 40 -8.95 -4.50 -4.58
C HIS A 40 -8.76 -3.81 -3.24
N VAL A 41 -8.62 -4.60 -2.19
CA VAL A 41 -8.44 -4.09 -0.83
C VAL A 41 -6.96 -4.17 -0.48
N GLY A 42 -6.37 -3.03 -0.22
CA GLY A 42 -4.99 -2.92 0.20
C GLY A 42 -4.86 -2.24 1.55
N ARG A 43 -3.64 -1.84 1.88
CA ARG A 43 -3.33 -1.14 3.13
C ARG A 43 -2.63 0.17 2.82
N TYR A 44 -2.85 1.14 3.70
CA TYR A 44 -2.16 2.41 3.67
C TYR A 44 -1.39 2.57 4.97
N LEU A 45 -0.09 2.80 4.86
CA LEU A 45 0.78 2.95 6.02
C LEU A 45 1.40 4.34 6.04
N VAL A 46 1.49 4.92 7.22
CA VAL A 46 2.22 6.16 7.45
C VAL A 46 3.39 5.83 8.36
N ILE A 47 4.60 5.98 7.84
CA ILE A 47 5.83 5.65 8.57
C ILE A 47 6.54 6.94 8.92
N GLU A 48 6.77 7.16 10.21
CA GLU A 48 7.58 8.27 10.68
C GLU A 48 8.94 7.72 11.07
N THR A 49 9.99 8.24 10.45
CA THR A 49 11.34 7.76 10.66
C THR A 49 12.35 8.88 10.58
N ALA A 50 13.51 8.66 11.17
CA ALA A 50 14.65 9.55 11.05
C ALA A 50 15.61 9.02 10.00
N ALA A 51 16.19 9.91 9.21
CA ALA A 51 17.20 9.56 8.22
C ALA A 51 18.06 10.79 7.90
N ALA A 52 19.18 10.54 7.23
CA ALA A 52 20.08 11.62 6.86
C ALA A 52 19.46 12.57 5.81
N ASP A 53 18.74 12.00 4.86
CA ASP A 53 18.07 12.73 3.78
C ASP A 53 16.90 11.93 3.22
N VAL A 54 16.20 12.50 2.25
CA VAL A 54 15.05 11.87 1.60
C VAL A 54 15.42 10.53 0.96
N ALA A 55 16.55 10.47 0.28
CA ALA A 55 16.97 9.25 -0.40
C ALA A 55 17.22 8.11 0.61
N ALA A 56 17.84 8.40 1.74
CA ALA A 56 18.06 7.43 2.81
C ALA A 56 16.75 6.98 3.43
N ALA A 57 15.80 7.89 3.64
CA ALA A 57 14.48 7.57 4.17
C ALA A 57 13.72 6.63 3.23
N GLU A 58 13.70 6.94 1.93
CA GLU A 58 13.05 6.09 0.94
C GLU A 58 13.68 4.71 0.86
N ALA A 59 15.00 4.64 0.85
CA ALA A 59 15.72 3.36 0.81
C ALA A 59 15.38 2.49 2.02
N ALA A 60 15.33 3.08 3.21
CA ALA A 60 14.96 2.37 4.43
C ALA A 60 13.53 1.83 4.36
N VAL A 61 12.58 2.63 3.87
CA VAL A 61 11.18 2.20 3.76
C VAL A 61 11.01 1.10 2.70
N ARG A 62 11.73 1.18 1.58
CA ARG A 62 11.71 0.09 0.59
C ARG A 62 12.19 -1.22 1.19
N GLU A 63 13.23 -1.18 2.00
CA GLU A 63 13.71 -2.36 2.70
C GLU A 63 12.71 -2.87 3.73
N MET A 64 12.06 -1.97 4.47
CA MET A 64 10.98 -2.34 5.40
C MET A 64 9.85 -3.07 4.68
N CYS A 65 9.43 -2.56 3.52
CA CYS A 65 8.39 -3.18 2.71
C CYS A 65 8.82 -4.57 2.24
N ALA A 66 10.04 -4.71 1.75
CA ALA A 66 10.54 -5.98 1.24
C ALA A 66 10.67 -7.04 2.35
N ARG A 67 10.99 -6.63 3.56
CA ARG A 67 11.26 -7.55 4.66
C ARG A 67 10.07 -7.84 5.56
N LEU A 68 9.11 -6.92 5.66
CA LEU A 68 8.01 -7.04 6.62
C LEU A 68 6.67 -6.53 6.13
N LEU A 69 6.61 -5.32 5.55
CA LEU A 69 5.35 -4.60 5.38
C LEU A 69 4.49 -5.15 4.26
N ALA A 70 5.09 -5.67 3.20
CA ALA A 70 4.39 -6.26 2.07
C ALA A 70 4.75 -7.74 1.95
N ASN A 71 3.78 -8.56 1.58
CA ASN A 71 4.04 -9.96 1.26
C ASN A 71 4.62 -10.02 -0.17
N PRO A 72 5.89 -10.41 -0.35
CA PRO A 72 6.53 -10.35 -1.66
C PRO A 72 5.91 -11.30 -2.68
N VAL A 73 5.15 -12.30 -2.24
CA VAL A 73 4.49 -13.25 -3.12
C VAL A 73 3.18 -12.69 -3.68
N THR A 74 2.42 -11.96 -2.86
CA THR A 74 1.04 -11.59 -3.19
C THR A 74 0.78 -10.10 -3.23
N GLU A 75 1.73 -9.28 -2.79
CA GLU A 75 1.52 -7.84 -2.66
C GLU A 75 2.65 -7.04 -3.30
N ASP A 76 2.30 -5.90 -3.85
CA ASP A 76 3.23 -4.87 -4.27
C ASP A 76 3.10 -3.66 -3.35
N PHE A 77 4.11 -2.80 -3.36
CA PHE A 77 4.06 -1.56 -2.60
C PHE A 77 4.42 -0.36 -3.47
N GLU A 78 3.89 0.79 -3.07
CA GLU A 78 4.17 2.06 -3.73
C GLU A 78 4.39 3.12 -2.65
N ILE A 79 5.49 3.87 -2.77
CA ILE A 79 5.71 5.04 -1.93
C ILE A 79 4.93 6.19 -2.55
N ALA A 80 3.87 6.62 -1.85
CA ALA A 80 2.96 7.64 -2.35
C ALA A 80 3.44 9.06 -2.07
N GLY A 81 4.27 9.24 -1.04
CA GLY A 81 4.80 10.56 -0.71
C GLY A 81 5.81 10.52 0.42
N VAL A 82 6.70 11.51 0.42
CA VAL A 82 7.68 11.73 1.48
C VAL A 82 7.62 13.19 1.86
N VAL A 83 7.39 13.49 3.12
CA VAL A 83 7.40 14.86 3.64
C VAL A 83 8.28 14.96 4.87
N SER A 84 8.90 16.11 5.04
CA SER A 84 9.63 16.44 6.26
C SER A 84 8.64 16.51 7.42
N ALA A 85 8.99 15.91 8.49
CA ALA A 85 8.17 15.89 9.69
C ALA A 85 8.79 16.74 10.81
#